data_76e4186d95596113e2a39cde5b69e529
#
_entry.id   76e4186d95596113e2a39cde5b69e529
#
_cell.length_a   1.000
_cell.length_b   1.000
_cell.length_c   1.000
_cell.angle_alpha   90.00
_cell.angle_beta   90.00
_cell.angle_gamma   90.00
#
_symmetry.space_group_name_H-M   'P 1'
#
loop_
_entity.id
_entity.type
_entity.pdbx_description
1 polymer ?
#
loop_
_entity_poly.entity_id
_entity_poly.type
_entity_poly.pdbx_seq_one_letter_code
_entity_poly.pdbx_strand_id
1 'polypeptide(L)'
;IFILIGGEVMLKPAQLYKEELEKLFLRTWYDLKYMFYSGWTGSELPTIPDNNYDAHHFASVDNNGNVIGYISYRISWITMSADNFGIISFGNHIEFARDVYKVICDLFEKHGMNRVSWSAFVENPAVKGYRNFIKKHGGRECAYHRQVAKLLDGKLHDDVEFEILACEFKK
;
A
#
# COMPACT_ATOMS: atom_id res chain seq x y z
N ILE A 1 26.63 16.36 5.29
CA ILE A 1 26.52 16.50 3.81
C ILE A 1 25.64 15.35 3.37
N PHE A 2 24.32 15.59 3.23
CA PHE A 2 23.40 14.65 2.62
C PHE A 2 23.46 14.84 1.12
N ILE A 3 24.09 13.92 0.42
CA ILE A 3 24.03 13.85 -1.02
C ILE A 3 22.61 13.36 -1.36
N LEU A 4 21.77 14.27 -1.84
CA LEU A 4 20.51 13.94 -2.52
C LEU A 4 20.88 13.23 -3.84
N ILE A 5 20.95 11.91 -3.81
CA ILE A 5 20.94 11.11 -5.03
C ILE A 5 19.47 11.12 -5.47
N GLY A 6 19.16 12.03 -6.41
CA GLY A 6 17.86 12.14 -7.04
C GLY A 6 17.62 10.96 -7.98
N GLY A 7 17.17 9.84 -7.46
CA GLY A 7 16.49 8.83 -8.26
C GLY A 7 15.07 9.29 -8.46
N GLU A 8 14.63 9.46 -9.70
CA GLU A 8 13.22 9.73 -10.00
C GLU A 8 12.38 8.56 -9.48
N VAL A 9 11.44 8.89 -8.61
CA VAL A 9 10.39 7.97 -8.17
C VAL A 9 9.58 7.56 -9.40
N MET A 10 9.54 6.28 -9.73
CA MET A 10 8.89 5.81 -10.96
C MET A 10 7.66 4.95 -10.66
N LEU A 11 6.61 5.58 -10.14
CA LEU A 11 5.29 4.98 -10.16
C LEU A 11 4.77 4.95 -11.59
N LYS A 12 4.42 3.77 -12.07
CA LYS A 12 3.84 3.52 -13.38
C LYS A 12 2.46 2.88 -13.25
N PRO A 13 1.52 3.14 -14.16
CA PRO A 13 0.26 2.40 -14.18
C PRO A 13 0.53 0.89 -14.20
N ALA A 14 -0.12 0.14 -13.29
CA ALA A 14 0.15 -1.28 -13.09
C ALA A 14 -0.16 -2.12 -14.34
N GLN A 15 -1.13 -1.71 -15.15
CA GLN A 15 -1.48 -2.41 -16.40
C GLN A 15 -0.33 -2.48 -17.41
N LEU A 16 0.64 -1.56 -17.35
CA LEU A 16 1.85 -1.61 -18.20
C LEU A 16 2.82 -2.73 -17.78
N TYR A 17 2.67 -3.25 -16.57
CA TYR A 17 3.50 -4.30 -15.97
C TYR A 17 2.68 -5.52 -15.56
N LYS A 18 1.51 -5.71 -16.17
CA LYS A 18 0.52 -6.72 -15.78
C LYS A 18 1.13 -8.12 -15.68
N GLU A 19 1.78 -8.58 -16.75
CA GLU A 19 2.37 -9.92 -16.79
C GLU A 19 3.48 -10.12 -15.75
N GLU A 20 4.30 -9.08 -15.51
CA GLU A 20 5.37 -9.14 -14.50
C GLU A 20 4.79 -9.16 -13.09
N LEU A 21 3.81 -8.31 -12.81
CA LEU A 21 3.10 -8.28 -11.52
C LEU A 21 2.40 -9.60 -11.24
N GLU A 22 1.68 -10.18 -12.22
CA GLU A 22 1.03 -11.48 -12.05
C GLU A 22 2.03 -12.59 -11.71
N LYS A 23 3.21 -12.61 -12.37
CA LYS A 23 4.30 -13.55 -12.04
C LYS A 23 4.87 -13.31 -10.64
N LEU A 24 5.04 -12.04 -10.23
CA LEU A 24 5.51 -11.70 -8.89
C LEU A 24 4.50 -12.10 -7.82
N PHE A 25 3.21 -11.85 -8.03
CA PHE A 25 2.15 -12.29 -7.12
C PHE A 25 2.11 -13.82 -6.99
N LEU A 26 2.23 -14.55 -8.08
CA LEU A 26 2.30 -16.03 -8.05
C LEU A 26 3.48 -16.55 -7.21
N ARG A 27 4.64 -15.86 -7.23
CA ARG A 27 5.78 -16.23 -6.40
C ARG A 27 5.56 -15.99 -4.91
N THR A 28 4.67 -15.04 -4.56
CA THR A 28 4.34 -14.78 -3.15
C THR A 28 3.29 -15.75 -2.60
N TRP A 29 2.65 -16.52 -3.48
CA TRP A 29 1.59 -17.44 -3.11
C TRP A 29 2.18 -18.58 -2.26
N TYR A 30 1.52 -18.86 -1.13
CA TYR A 30 1.98 -19.81 -0.12
C TYR A 30 3.31 -19.47 0.58
N ASP A 31 3.88 -18.28 0.33
CA ASP A 31 5.04 -17.80 1.08
C ASP A 31 4.56 -17.05 2.34
N LEU A 32 4.85 -17.63 3.52
CA LEU A 32 4.45 -17.05 4.80
C LEU A 32 4.98 -15.63 5.02
N LYS A 33 6.06 -15.24 4.35
CA LYS A 33 6.59 -13.88 4.37
C LYS A 33 5.58 -12.84 3.90
N TYR A 34 4.68 -13.24 3.00
CA TYR A 34 3.68 -12.36 2.40
C TYR A 34 2.26 -12.61 2.93
N MET A 35 2.09 -13.45 3.97
CA MET A 35 0.77 -13.85 4.47
C MET A 35 -0.09 -12.68 4.98
N PHE A 36 0.52 -11.54 5.30
CA PHE A 36 -0.19 -10.34 5.77
C PHE A 36 -0.68 -9.43 4.64
N TYR A 37 -0.43 -9.76 3.38
CA TYR A 37 -1.00 -9.01 2.27
C TYR A 37 -2.47 -9.40 2.07
N SER A 38 -3.39 -8.44 2.10
CA SER A 38 -4.84 -8.67 2.14
C SER A 38 -5.42 -9.39 0.91
N GLY A 39 -4.74 -9.40 -0.21
CA GLY A 39 -5.16 -10.13 -1.41
C GLY A 39 -4.93 -11.66 -1.36
N TRP A 40 -4.38 -12.15 -0.30
CA TRP A 40 -3.75 -13.46 -0.18
C TRP A 40 -4.66 -14.63 0.21
N THR A 41 -5.84 -14.36 0.73
CA THR A 41 -6.79 -15.40 1.16
C THR A 41 -7.66 -15.94 0.03
N GLY A 42 -7.48 -15.42 -1.21
CA GLY A 42 -8.23 -15.85 -2.38
C GLY A 42 -7.68 -17.14 -2.98
N SER A 43 -8.58 -17.95 -3.54
CA SER A 43 -8.28 -19.15 -4.33
C SER A 43 -8.06 -18.86 -5.81
N GLU A 44 -8.17 -17.61 -6.22
CA GLU A 44 -8.11 -17.18 -7.61
C GLU A 44 -6.72 -16.63 -7.95
N LEU A 45 -6.30 -16.80 -9.19
CA LEU A 45 -5.09 -16.15 -9.71
C LEU A 45 -5.21 -14.63 -9.58
N PRO A 46 -4.17 -13.96 -9.10
CA PRO A 46 -4.20 -12.51 -9.01
C PRO A 46 -4.33 -11.92 -10.43
N THR A 47 -5.30 -11.04 -10.58
CA THR A 47 -5.46 -10.23 -11.79
C THR A 47 -5.16 -8.79 -11.47
N ILE A 48 -4.48 -8.09 -12.37
CA ILE A 48 -4.21 -6.66 -12.23
C ILE A 48 -5.31 -5.89 -12.96
N PRO A 49 -6.21 -5.21 -12.24
CA PRO A 49 -7.26 -4.42 -12.86
C PRO A 49 -6.70 -3.19 -13.58
N ASP A 50 -7.43 -2.70 -14.57
CA ASP A 50 -7.13 -1.40 -15.16
C ASP A 50 -7.53 -0.28 -14.21
N ASN A 51 -6.79 0.83 -14.26
CA ASN A 51 -7.15 2.05 -13.56
C ASN A 51 -8.47 2.61 -14.11
N ASN A 52 -9.28 3.12 -13.20
CA ASN A 52 -10.50 3.84 -13.54
C ASN A 52 -10.65 5.09 -12.67
N TYR A 53 -11.81 5.73 -12.69
CA TYR A 53 -12.06 6.97 -11.95
C TYR A 53 -11.89 6.80 -10.42
N ASP A 54 -12.26 5.64 -9.88
CA ASP A 54 -12.25 5.37 -8.44
C ASP A 54 -11.09 4.47 -8.01
N ALA A 55 -10.70 3.50 -8.83
CA ALA A 55 -9.69 2.51 -8.49
C ALA A 55 -8.37 2.79 -9.22
N HIS A 56 -7.31 2.83 -8.45
CA HIS A 56 -5.97 3.17 -8.91
C HIS A 56 -4.98 2.06 -8.57
N HIS A 57 -4.18 1.67 -9.56
CA HIS A 57 -3.23 0.57 -9.46
C HIS A 57 -1.89 0.98 -10.06
N PHE A 58 -0.81 0.86 -9.30
CA PHE A 58 0.53 1.29 -9.70
C PHE A 58 1.56 0.20 -9.45
N ALA A 59 2.50 0.08 -10.37
CA ALA A 59 3.78 -0.61 -10.16
C ALA A 59 4.82 0.42 -9.70
N SER A 60 5.55 0.10 -8.65
CA SER A 60 6.78 0.80 -8.28
C SER A 60 7.93 0.12 -9.01
N VAL A 61 8.72 0.90 -9.75
CA VAL A 61 9.75 0.40 -10.66
C VAL A 61 11.10 1.01 -10.28
N ASP A 62 12.14 0.19 -10.20
CA ASP A 62 13.49 0.64 -9.94
C ASP A 62 14.15 1.32 -11.16
N ASN A 63 15.35 1.85 -10.98
CA ASN A 63 16.11 2.52 -12.03
C ASN A 63 16.50 1.59 -13.21
N ASN A 64 16.42 0.27 -13.02
CA ASN A 64 16.70 -0.73 -14.05
C ASN A 64 15.45 -1.18 -14.80
N GLY A 65 14.28 -0.66 -14.41
CA GLY A 65 12.99 -1.03 -14.98
C GLY A 65 12.32 -2.24 -14.34
N ASN A 66 12.86 -2.79 -13.25
CA ASN A 66 12.26 -3.95 -12.57
C ASN A 66 11.16 -3.51 -11.61
N VAL A 67 10.08 -4.28 -11.54
CA VAL A 67 9.01 -4.06 -10.57
C VAL A 67 9.48 -4.48 -9.17
N ILE A 68 9.46 -3.52 -8.24
CA ILE A 68 9.88 -3.70 -6.84
C ILE A 68 8.71 -3.70 -5.85
N GLY A 69 7.53 -3.28 -6.29
CA GLY A 69 6.34 -3.25 -5.45
C GLY A 69 5.08 -2.90 -6.23
N TYR A 70 3.95 -3.04 -5.54
CA TYR A 70 2.63 -2.71 -6.07
C TYR A 70 1.86 -1.91 -5.03
N ILE A 71 1.14 -0.89 -5.51
CA ILE A 71 0.30 -0.02 -4.70
C ILE A 71 -1.06 0.09 -5.38
N SER A 72 -2.12 -0.14 -4.64
CA SER A 72 -3.47 0.13 -5.09
C SER A 72 -4.26 0.86 -4.02
N TYR A 73 -5.27 1.61 -4.43
CA TYR A 73 -6.23 2.27 -3.53
C TYR A 73 -7.50 2.63 -4.29
N ARG A 74 -8.54 2.97 -3.53
CA ARG A 74 -9.79 3.52 -4.09
C ARG A 74 -10.03 4.92 -3.57
N ILE A 75 -10.64 5.75 -4.42
CA ILE A 75 -11.09 7.10 -4.09
C ILE A 75 -12.62 7.11 -4.06
N SER A 76 -13.18 7.65 -2.99
CA SER A 76 -14.58 8.06 -2.93
C SER A 76 -14.65 9.57 -3.10
N TRP A 77 -15.04 10.03 -4.27
CA TRP A 77 -15.16 11.46 -4.59
C TRP A 77 -16.28 12.16 -3.82
N ILE A 78 -17.30 11.40 -3.40
CA ILE A 78 -18.42 11.95 -2.60
C ILE A 78 -17.95 12.29 -1.18
N THR A 79 -17.15 11.39 -0.57
CA THR A 79 -16.64 11.59 0.79
C THR A 79 -15.26 12.24 0.81
N MET A 80 -14.67 12.48 -0.36
CA MET A 80 -13.30 12.99 -0.52
C MET A 80 -12.31 12.17 0.30
N SER A 81 -12.41 10.83 0.20
CA SER A 81 -11.55 9.90 0.94
C SER A 81 -10.85 8.91 0.02
N ALA A 82 -9.66 8.49 0.41
CA ALA A 82 -8.95 7.38 -0.20
C ALA A 82 -8.75 6.26 0.82
N ASP A 83 -9.10 5.04 0.42
CA ASP A 83 -9.07 3.85 1.27
C ASP A 83 -8.76 2.57 0.47
N ASN A 84 -8.96 1.41 1.09
CA ASN A 84 -8.76 0.09 0.49
C ASN A 84 -7.38 -0.08 -0.14
N PHE A 85 -6.35 0.33 0.59
CA PHE A 85 -4.98 0.23 0.13
C PHE A 85 -4.51 -1.22 0.06
N GLY A 86 -3.95 -1.60 -1.09
CA GLY A 86 -3.12 -2.78 -1.27
C GLY A 86 -1.66 -2.34 -1.44
N ILE A 87 -0.80 -2.69 -0.49
CA ILE A 87 0.61 -2.29 -0.49
C ILE A 87 1.46 -3.55 -0.32
N ILE A 88 2.22 -3.92 -1.36
CA ILE A 88 3.14 -5.04 -1.30
C ILE A 88 4.50 -4.68 -1.89
N SER A 89 5.57 -4.97 -1.13
CA SER A 89 6.96 -4.89 -1.62
C SER A 89 7.45 -6.27 -1.99
N PHE A 90 8.00 -6.43 -3.19
CA PHE A 90 8.61 -7.68 -3.64
C PHE A 90 10.08 -7.82 -3.23
N GLY A 91 10.45 -7.23 -2.12
CA GLY A 91 11.80 -7.27 -1.54
C GLY A 91 11.99 -6.18 -0.50
N ASN A 92 13.25 -5.88 -0.16
CA ASN A 92 13.60 -4.81 0.77
C ASN A 92 14.08 -3.59 -0.04
N HIS A 93 13.15 -2.76 -0.47
CA HIS A 93 13.43 -1.59 -1.30
C HIS A 93 13.03 -0.30 -0.57
N ILE A 94 14.02 0.56 -0.27
CA ILE A 94 13.76 1.89 0.33
C ILE A 94 12.98 2.77 -0.64
N GLU A 95 13.22 2.61 -1.92
CA GLU A 95 12.53 3.33 -3.00
C GLU A 95 11.02 3.10 -2.93
N PHE A 96 10.59 1.89 -2.66
CA PHE A 96 9.17 1.56 -2.52
C PHE A 96 8.49 2.34 -1.39
N ALA A 97 9.14 2.51 -0.25
CA ALA A 97 8.59 3.32 0.84
C ALA A 97 8.43 4.79 0.46
N ARG A 98 9.34 5.33 -0.37
CA ARG A 98 9.22 6.70 -0.93
C ARG A 98 8.05 6.81 -1.89
N ASP A 99 7.80 5.78 -2.70
CA ASP A 99 6.66 5.73 -3.62
C ASP A 99 5.32 5.71 -2.86
N VAL A 100 5.21 4.92 -1.79
CA VAL A 100 4.03 4.92 -0.91
C VAL A 100 3.81 6.31 -0.31
N TYR A 101 4.88 6.93 0.22
CA TYR A 101 4.80 8.29 0.75
C TYR A 101 4.34 9.30 -0.30
N LYS A 102 4.88 9.22 -1.52
CA LYS A 102 4.49 10.08 -2.62
C LYS A 102 3.00 9.93 -2.97
N VAL A 103 2.47 8.71 -2.99
CA VAL A 103 1.02 8.47 -3.22
C VAL A 103 0.19 9.22 -2.18
N ILE A 104 0.55 9.13 -0.90
CA ILE A 104 -0.19 9.82 0.17
C ILE A 104 -0.11 11.34 0.01
N CYS A 105 1.07 11.88 -0.32
CA CYS A 105 1.21 13.31 -0.63
C CYS A 105 0.31 13.72 -1.80
N ASP A 106 0.34 12.96 -2.90
CA ASP A 106 -0.44 13.26 -4.10
C ASP A 106 -1.96 13.21 -3.82
N LEU A 107 -2.41 12.29 -2.97
CA LEU A 107 -3.82 12.22 -2.55
C LEU A 107 -4.28 13.49 -1.84
N PHE A 108 -3.49 14.04 -0.93
CA PHE A 108 -3.84 15.29 -0.26
C PHE A 108 -3.66 16.52 -1.16
N GLU A 109 -2.53 16.61 -1.88
CA GLU A 109 -2.12 17.85 -2.56
C GLU A 109 -2.68 17.99 -3.97
N LYS A 110 -2.74 16.88 -4.71
CA LYS A 110 -3.21 16.91 -6.11
C LYS A 110 -4.68 16.52 -6.24
N HIS A 111 -5.13 15.54 -5.44
CA HIS A 111 -6.50 15.07 -5.50
C HIS A 111 -7.42 15.73 -4.46
N GLY A 112 -6.86 16.47 -3.50
CA GLY A 112 -7.63 17.22 -2.50
C GLY A 112 -8.42 16.32 -1.56
N MET A 113 -7.95 15.10 -1.27
CA MET A 113 -8.63 14.18 -0.36
C MET A 113 -8.67 14.77 1.04
N ASN A 114 -9.84 14.66 1.69
CA ASN A 114 -10.01 15.08 3.09
C ASN A 114 -9.48 14.03 4.07
N ARG A 115 -9.55 12.74 3.70
CA ARG A 115 -9.13 11.62 4.53
C ARG A 115 -8.41 10.55 3.72
N VAL A 116 -7.34 10.00 4.28
CA VAL A 116 -6.68 8.78 3.79
C VAL A 116 -6.70 7.76 4.92
N SER A 117 -7.17 6.53 4.66
CA SER A 117 -7.17 5.45 5.64
C SER A 117 -6.69 4.13 5.05
N TRP A 118 -6.05 3.33 5.88
CA TRP A 118 -5.57 1.99 5.52
C TRP A 118 -5.59 1.08 6.75
N SER A 119 -5.62 -0.23 6.51
CA SER A 119 -5.55 -1.21 7.59
C SER A 119 -4.40 -2.19 7.39
N ALA A 120 -4.04 -2.87 8.45
CA ALA A 120 -3.07 -3.96 8.42
C ALA A 120 -3.30 -4.93 9.58
N PHE A 121 -2.97 -6.20 9.35
CA PHE A 121 -2.93 -7.18 10.45
C PHE A 121 -1.92 -6.74 11.51
N VAL A 122 -2.30 -6.87 12.78
CA VAL A 122 -1.52 -6.34 13.92
C VAL A 122 -0.09 -6.89 13.96
N GLU A 123 0.07 -8.17 13.60
CA GLU A 123 1.37 -8.84 13.57
C GLU A 123 2.20 -8.54 12.31
N ASN A 124 1.64 -7.82 11.35
CA ASN A 124 2.39 -7.42 10.16
C ASN A 124 3.56 -6.51 10.56
N PRO A 125 4.81 -6.84 10.20
CA PRO A 125 5.98 -6.00 10.51
C PRO A 125 5.84 -4.55 10.02
N ALA A 126 5.05 -4.29 8.97
CA ALA A 126 4.78 -2.96 8.44
C ALA A 126 4.05 -2.04 9.44
N VAL A 127 3.29 -2.60 10.39
CA VAL A 127 2.53 -1.82 11.40
C VAL A 127 3.44 -0.90 12.21
N LYS A 128 4.65 -1.35 12.56
CA LYS A 128 5.65 -0.48 13.20
C LYS A 128 5.99 0.73 12.35
N GLY A 129 6.14 0.53 11.05
CA GLY A 129 6.38 1.60 10.07
C GLY A 129 5.19 2.56 9.99
N TYR A 130 3.96 2.05 9.95
CA TYR A 130 2.74 2.86 9.92
C TYR A 130 2.56 3.70 11.19
N ARG A 131 2.84 3.14 12.37
CA ARG A 131 2.85 3.88 13.63
C ARG A 131 3.87 5.03 13.64
N ASN A 132 5.06 4.78 13.13
CA ASN A 132 6.07 5.83 12.98
C ASN A 132 5.63 6.89 11.96
N PHE A 133 4.97 6.46 10.89
CA PHE A 133 4.46 7.34 9.85
C PHE A 133 3.41 8.31 10.40
N ILE A 134 2.35 7.82 11.06
CA ILE A 134 1.33 8.67 11.65
C ILE A 134 1.88 9.59 12.76
N LYS A 135 2.84 9.10 13.55
CA LYS A 135 3.52 9.94 14.55
C LYS A 135 4.26 11.12 13.93
N LYS A 136 4.88 10.93 12.77
CA LYS A 136 5.66 11.95 12.07
C LYS A 136 4.78 12.89 11.25
N HIS A 137 3.81 12.33 10.53
CA HIS A 137 3.07 13.04 9.50
C HIS A 137 1.65 13.43 9.92
N GLY A 138 1.23 13.07 11.14
CA GLY A 138 -0.14 13.26 11.63
C GLY A 138 -0.99 12.01 11.44
N GLY A 139 -2.15 11.99 12.09
CA GLY A 139 -3.08 10.88 12.04
C GLY A 139 -3.09 10.03 13.33
N ARG A 140 -3.82 8.94 13.28
CA ARG A 140 -4.03 8.06 14.44
C ARG A 140 -4.37 6.61 14.05
N GLU A 141 -4.29 5.70 15.00
CA GLU A 141 -5.00 4.42 14.96
C GLU A 141 -6.48 4.72 15.30
N CYS A 142 -7.40 4.40 14.40
CA CYS A 142 -8.81 4.77 14.53
C CYS A 142 -9.73 3.59 14.84
N ALA A 143 -9.32 2.35 14.50
CA ALA A 143 -10.08 1.15 14.81
C ALA A 143 -9.17 -0.06 15.08
N TYR A 144 -9.72 -1.03 15.82
CA TYR A 144 -9.11 -2.32 16.08
C TYR A 144 -10.18 -3.41 15.93
N HIS A 145 -9.94 -4.36 15.05
CA HIS A 145 -10.88 -5.43 14.76
C HIS A 145 -10.27 -6.78 15.12
N ARG A 146 -10.99 -7.57 15.92
CA ARG A 146 -10.51 -8.87 16.37
C ARG A 146 -10.87 -9.97 15.38
N GLN A 147 -9.93 -10.88 15.12
CA GLN A 147 -10.14 -12.13 14.39
C GLN A 147 -10.79 -11.94 13.02
N VAL A 148 -10.33 -10.94 12.26
CA VAL A 148 -10.95 -10.53 10.99
C VAL A 148 -10.73 -11.52 9.86
N ALA A 149 -9.60 -12.25 9.88
CA ALA A 149 -9.30 -13.23 8.84
C ALA A 149 -8.44 -14.38 9.35
N LYS A 150 -8.63 -15.56 8.74
CA LYS A 150 -7.73 -16.71 8.89
C LYS A 150 -6.69 -16.65 7.79
N LEU A 151 -5.40 -16.60 8.18
CA LEU A 151 -4.30 -16.53 7.24
C LEU A 151 -3.67 -17.90 6.96
N LEU A 152 -2.59 -17.92 6.17
CA LEU A 152 -1.89 -19.14 5.74
C LEU A 152 -1.32 -19.99 6.89
N ASP A 153 -1.02 -19.37 8.04
CA ASP A 153 -0.57 -20.07 9.24
C ASP A 153 -1.70 -20.82 9.97
N GLY A 154 -2.93 -20.71 9.45
CA GLY A 154 -4.12 -21.34 9.98
C GLY A 154 -4.73 -20.64 11.18
N LYS A 155 -4.22 -19.49 11.62
CA LYS A 155 -4.70 -18.71 12.75
C LYS A 155 -5.62 -17.57 12.32
N LEU A 156 -6.47 -17.14 13.24
CA LEU A 156 -7.25 -15.91 13.12
C LEU A 156 -6.38 -14.74 13.58
N HIS A 157 -6.37 -13.67 12.80
CA HIS A 157 -5.56 -12.48 13.03
C HIS A 157 -6.43 -11.25 13.26
N ASP A 158 -5.95 -10.36 14.12
CA ASP A 158 -6.55 -9.07 14.38
C ASP A 158 -6.04 -8.03 13.36
N ASP A 159 -6.80 -6.98 13.18
CA ASP A 159 -6.49 -5.89 12.25
C ASP A 159 -6.55 -4.54 12.98
N VAL A 160 -5.71 -3.61 12.55
CA VAL A 160 -5.67 -2.23 13.03
C VAL A 160 -5.83 -1.29 11.86
N GLU A 161 -6.72 -0.31 12.01
CA GLU A 161 -6.96 0.73 11.00
C GLU A 161 -6.29 2.05 11.39
N PHE A 162 -5.67 2.70 10.41
CA PHE A 162 -5.01 4.00 10.51
C PHE A 162 -5.76 5.02 9.65
N GLU A 163 -5.81 6.26 10.09
CA GLU A 163 -6.31 7.37 9.30
C GLU A 163 -5.48 8.63 9.47
N ILE A 164 -5.46 9.46 8.44
CA ILE A 164 -4.94 10.83 8.46
C ILE A 164 -5.99 11.74 7.82
N LEU A 165 -6.30 12.87 8.48
CA LEU A 165 -7.10 13.93 7.89
C LEU A 165 -6.20 14.98 7.20
N ALA A 166 -6.70 15.62 6.17
CA ALA A 166 -5.95 16.66 5.44
C ALA A 166 -5.41 17.78 6.35
N CYS A 167 -6.19 18.17 7.37
CA CYS A 167 -5.81 19.20 8.33
C CYS A 167 -4.72 18.75 9.33
N GLU A 168 -4.48 17.44 9.45
CA GLU A 168 -3.46 16.84 10.33
C GLU A 168 -2.16 16.55 9.59
N PHE A 169 -2.23 16.41 8.24
CA PHE A 169 -1.11 15.95 7.43
C PHE A 169 0.06 16.95 7.44
N LYS A 170 1.21 16.48 7.85
CA LYS A 170 2.48 17.23 7.90
C LYS A 170 3.49 16.57 6.96
N LYS A 171 4.11 17.33 6.09
CA LYS A 171 5.22 16.89 5.23
C LYS A 171 6.51 16.62 6.00
#